data_3fe76e6581b6a5c04ba1e212612ebe04
#
_entry.id   3fe76e6581b6a5c04ba1e212612ebe04
#
_cell.length_a   1.000
_cell.length_b   1.000
_cell.length_c   1.000
_cell.angle_alpha   90.00
_cell.angle_beta   90.00
_cell.angle_gamma   90.00
#
_symmetry.space_group_name_H-M   'P 1'
#
loop_
_entity.id
_entity.type
_entity.pdbx_description
1 polymer ?
#
loop_
_entity_poly.entity_id
_entity_poly.type
_entity_poly.pdbx_seq_one_letter_code
_entity_poly.pdbx_strand_id
1 'polypeptide(L)'
;MSKIDVAVQTLNRGLLDDLIDRARRSPRLRVNHNFHASMDDNPHRFLNVMAKGTYVAPHRHLDPPKAESFVVLEGQVAFFIFDDSGNVARIELIGGDPMGIDLVSGVWHTLTPVSEHAVCYEVKPGPYLASTDKDFAPWAPREGDPGVTAYLESLLSKIKNKHV
;
A
#
# COMPACT_ATOMS: atom_id res chain seq x y z
N MET A 1 -17.68 -27.18 1.41
CA MET A 1 -18.05 -25.77 1.26
C MET A 1 -19.07 -25.65 0.15
N SER A 2 -20.20 -25.03 0.40
CA SER A 2 -21.22 -24.79 -0.65
C SER A 2 -20.70 -23.76 -1.65
N LYS A 3 -21.29 -23.73 -2.87
CA LYS A 3 -20.97 -22.70 -3.88
C LYS A 3 -21.24 -21.28 -3.39
N ILE A 4 -22.17 -21.12 -2.45
CA ILE A 4 -22.52 -19.84 -1.82
C ILE A 4 -21.41 -19.41 -0.86
N ASP A 5 -20.82 -20.34 -0.09
CA ASP A 5 -19.74 -20.03 0.86
C ASP A 5 -18.45 -19.51 0.18
N VAL A 6 -18.26 -19.89 -1.09
CA VAL A 6 -17.13 -19.40 -1.91
C VAL A 6 -17.47 -18.08 -2.61
N ALA A 7 -18.76 -17.82 -2.84
CA ALA A 7 -19.22 -16.62 -3.55
C ALA A 7 -19.27 -15.37 -2.67
N VAL A 8 -19.31 -15.54 -1.34
CA VAL A 8 -19.37 -14.43 -0.36
C VAL A 8 -18.20 -14.52 0.59
N GLN A 9 -17.38 -13.48 0.61
CA GLN A 9 -16.25 -13.33 1.52
C GLN A 9 -16.52 -12.17 2.45
N THR A 10 -16.37 -12.40 3.75
CA THR A 10 -16.64 -11.38 4.78
C THR A 10 -15.36 -10.86 5.40
N LEU A 11 -15.32 -9.54 5.62
CA LEU A 11 -14.33 -8.88 6.45
C LEU A 11 -14.80 -8.97 7.91
N ASN A 12 -14.01 -9.61 8.75
CA ASN A 12 -14.33 -9.72 10.18
C ASN A 12 -13.06 -9.58 11.03
N ARG A 13 -13.23 -9.41 12.32
CA ARG A 13 -12.13 -9.18 13.26
C ARG A 13 -11.08 -10.31 13.20
N GLY A 14 -11.52 -11.56 13.19
CA GLY A 14 -10.62 -12.71 13.18
C GLY A 14 -9.72 -12.76 11.95
N LEU A 15 -10.25 -12.40 10.77
CA LEU A 15 -9.45 -12.28 9.55
C LEU A 15 -8.40 -11.18 9.68
N LEU A 16 -8.79 -10.00 10.20
CA LEU A 16 -7.86 -8.88 10.34
C LEU A 16 -6.75 -9.20 11.35
N ASP A 17 -7.07 -9.80 12.48
CA ASP A 17 -6.11 -10.17 13.51
C ASP A 17 -5.07 -11.18 12.99
N ASP A 18 -5.52 -12.23 12.26
CA ASP A 18 -4.61 -13.20 11.60
C ASP A 18 -3.67 -12.50 10.61
N LEU A 19 -4.20 -11.63 9.77
CA LEU A 19 -3.40 -10.92 8.76
C LEU A 19 -2.41 -9.94 9.39
N ILE A 20 -2.78 -9.24 10.46
CA ILE A 20 -1.89 -8.34 11.20
C ILE A 20 -0.72 -9.14 11.79
N ASP A 21 -1.01 -10.29 12.41
CA ASP A 21 0.01 -11.17 12.96
C ASP A 21 0.93 -11.75 11.89
N ARG A 22 0.39 -12.10 10.74
CA ARG A 22 1.20 -12.55 9.59
C ARG A 22 2.05 -11.44 9.01
N ALA A 23 1.54 -10.21 8.92
CA ALA A 23 2.30 -9.04 8.47
C ALA A 23 3.52 -8.78 9.38
N ARG A 24 3.32 -8.84 10.70
CA ARG A 24 4.41 -8.66 11.70
C ARG A 24 5.51 -9.70 11.56
N ARG A 25 5.18 -10.95 11.18
CA ARG A 25 6.14 -12.04 10.99
C ARG A 25 6.73 -12.10 9.58
N SER A 26 6.18 -11.35 8.64
CA SER A 26 6.67 -11.33 7.26
C SER A 26 8.02 -10.58 7.17
N PRO A 27 8.99 -11.07 6.40
CA PRO A 27 10.24 -10.33 6.15
C PRO A 27 10.03 -8.94 5.55
N ARG A 28 8.92 -8.73 4.83
CA ARG A 28 8.56 -7.43 4.23
C ARG A 28 7.66 -6.59 5.15
N LEU A 29 7.34 -7.09 6.35
CA LEU A 29 6.41 -6.48 7.30
C LEU A 29 5.03 -6.21 6.70
N ARG A 30 4.63 -6.93 5.66
CA ARG A 30 3.31 -6.80 5.04
C ARG A 30 2.85 -8.09 4.37
N VAL A 31 1.54 -8.23 4.25
CA VAL A 31 0.88 -9.30 3.51
C VAL A 31 -0.34 -8.76 2.79
N ASN A 32 -0.72 -9.40 1.68
CA ASN A 32 -1.97 -9.15 1.00
C ASN A 32 -2.93 -10.32 1.22
N HIS A 33 -4.22 -10.01 1.30
CA HIS A 33 -5.31 -10.97 1.25
C HIS A 33 -6.24 -10.61 0.09
N ASN A 34 -6.21 -11.44 -0.96
CA ASN A 34 -6.94 -11.17 -2.20
C ASN A 34 -8.38 -11.68 -2.11
N PHE A 35 -9.35 -10.85 -2.49
CA PHE A 35 -10.76 -11.23 -2.70
C PHE A 35 -11.05 -11.61 -4.15
N HIS A 36 -10.18 -11.22 -5.09
CA HIS A 36 -10.21 -11.69 -6.47
C HIS A 36 -9.62 -13.11 -6.55
N ALA A 37 -10.19 -13.93 -7.41
CA ALA A 37 -9.84 -15.36 -7.49
C ALA A 37 -8.56 -15.60 -8.29
N SER A 38 -8.26 -14.73 -9.25
CA SER A 38 -7.13 -14.84 -10.18
C SER A 38 -6.41 -13.52 -10.36
N MET A 39 -5.12 -13.58 -10.70
CA MET A 39 -4.35 -12.40 -11.10
C MET A 39 -4.81 -11.80 -12.43
N ASP A 40 -5.63 -12.52 -13.20
CA ASP A 40 -6.25 -12.05 -14.43
C ASP A 40 -7.57 -11.30 -14.18
N ASP A 41 -8.13 -11.36 -12.96
CA ASP A 41 -9.37 -10.69 -12.61
C ASP A 41 -9.24 -9.16 -12.74
N ASN A 42 -10.37 -8.51 -13.01
CA ASN A 42 -10.48 -7.06 -13.06
C ASN A 42 -11.84 -6.62 -12.49
N PRO A 43 -11.89 -5.81 -11.42
CA PRO A 43 -10.76 -5.24 -10.67
C PRO A 43 -10.13 -6.23 -9.67
N HIS A 44 -8.87 -5.97 -9.33
CA HIS A 44 -8.26 -6.53 -8.13
C HIS A 44 -8.81 -5.85 -6.89
N ARG A 45 -9.11 -6.63 -5.87
CA ARG A 45 -9.66 -6.20 -4.59
C ARG A 45 -8.96 -7.00 -3.50
N PHE A 46 -8.31 -6.30 -2.57
CA PHE A 46 -7.54 -7.01 -1.54
C PHE A 46 -7.33 -6.15 -0.29
N LEU A 47 -7.00 -6.81 0.81
CA LEU A 47 -6.42 -6.15 1.97
C LEU A 47 -4.93 -6.06 1.81
N ASN A 48 -4.40 -4.84 1.95
CA ASN A 48 -2.99 -4.57 2.10
C ASN A 48 -2.73 -4.30 3.58
N VAL A 49 -2.12 -5.28 4.26
CA VAL A 49 -1.91 -5.25 5.71
C VAL A 49 -0.44 -5.05 6.00
N MET A 50 -0.13 -3.99 6.72
CA MET A 50 1.22 -3.51 6.95
C MET A 50 1.50 -3.36 8.44
N ALA A 51 2.65 -3.86 8.90
CA ALA A 51 3.20 -3.56 10.21
C ALA A 51 4.17 -2.36 10.12
N LYS A 52 4.38 -1.70 11.24
CA LYS A 52 5.31 -0.56 11.34
C LYS A 52 6.70 -0.92 10.83
N GLY A 53 7.29 -0.03 10.06
CA GLY A 53 8.57 -0.27 9.38
C GLY A 53 8.43 -0.84 7.96
N THR A 54 7.21 -1.12 7.50
CA THR A 54 6.99 -1.49 6.10
C THR A 54 7.55 -0.44 5.17
N TYR A 55 8.37 -0.89 4.23
CA TYR A 55 8.84 -0.07 3.11
C TYR A 55 8.26 -0.59 1.80
N VAL A 56 7.61 0.29 1.06
CA VAL A 56 7.22 0.06 -0.32
C VAL A 56 8.07 0.99 -1.17
N ALA A 57 8.88 0.45 -2.10
CA ALA A 57 9.70 1.29 -2.95
C ALA A 57 8.82 2.26 -3.76
N PRO A 58 9.15 3.56 -3.83
CA PRO A 58 8.41 4.52 -4.63
C PRO A 58 8.23 4.03 -6.06
N HIS A 59 6.98 4.13 -6.55
CA HIS A 59 6.59 3.62 -7.85
C HIS A 59 5.39 4.38 -8.41
N ARG A 60 5.07 4.10 -9.66
CA ARG A 60 3.84 4.51 -10.34
C ARG A 60 3.31 3.37 -11.20
N HIS A 61 2.09 3.50 -11.66
CA HIS A 61 1.47 2.59 -12.62
C HIS A 61 1.17 3.36 -13.90
N LEU A 62 2.06 3.25 -14.90
CA LEU A 62 2.00 4.05 -16.11
C LEU A 62 1.65 3.22 -17.35
N ASP A 63 2.25 2.03 -17.49
CA ASP A 63 2.05 1.15 -18.66
C ASP A 63 1.95 -0.31 -18.23
N PRO A 64 0.74 -0.89 -18.20
CA PRO A 64 -0.57 -0.24 -18.47
C PRO A 64 -0.96 0.74 -17.37
N PRO A 65 -1.72 1.81 -17.71
CA PRO A 65 -2.13 2.81 -16.73
C PRO A 65 -3.14 2.20 -15.75
N LYS A 66 -2.88 2.32 -14.44
CA LYS A 66 -3.77 1.85 -13.38
C LYS A 66 -3.97 2.94 -12.33
N ALA A 67 -5.22 3.25 -12.04
CA ALA A 67 -5.59 4.01 -10.86
C ALA A 67 -5.65 3.07 -9.65
N GLU A 68 -5.45 3.60 -8.45
CA GLU A 68 -5.53 2.84 -7.20
C GLU A 68 -6.35 3.61 -6.17
N SER A 69 -7.29 2.91 -5.54
CA SER A 69 -8.08 3.47 -4.43
C SER A 69 -7.75 2.73 -3.15
N PHE A 70 -7.55 3.47 -2.07
CA PHE A 70 -7.27 2.94 -0.74
C PHE A 70 -8.24 3.50 0.28
N VAL A 71 -8.83 2.63 1.10
CA VAL A 71 -9.60 2.99 2.29
C VAL A 71 -8.97 2.30 3.49
N VAL A 72 -8.66 3.06 4.53
CA VAL A 72 -8.08 2.52 5.76
C VAL A 72 -9.21 1.99 6.65
N LEU A 73 -9.14 0.70 6.96
CA LEU A 73 -10.08 0.02 7.85
C LEU A 73 -9.59 0.06 9.30
N GLU A 74 -8.26 0.08 9.50
CA GLU A 74 -7.64 0.12 10.82
C GLU A 74 -6.25 0.75 10.75
N GLY A 75 -5.89 1.51 11.78
CA GLY A 75 -4.60 2.20 11.85
C GLY A 75 -4.54 3.48 11.04
N GLN A 76 -3.33 3.92 10.73
CA GLN A 76 -3.07 5.14 9.99
C GLN A 76 -1.89 4.95 9.04
N VAL A 77 -2.00 5.50 7.84
CA VAL A 77 -1.01 5.39 6.76
C VAL A 77 -0.61 6.77 6.26
N ALA A 78 0.69 6.95 6.04
CA ALA A 78 1.21 8.08 5.30
C ALA A 78 1.42 7.70 3.83
N PHE A 79 0.81 8.47 2.93
CA PHE A 79 1.10 8.48 1.51
C PHE A 79 2.05 9.62 1.19
N PHE A 80 3.13 9.32 0.49
CA PHE A 80 4.06 10.29 -0.05
C PHE A 80 3.89 10.33 -1.56
N ILE A 81 3.55 11.50 -2.07
CA ILE A 81 3.40 11.80 -3.50
C ILE A 81 4.64 12.59 -3.92
N PHE A 82 5.26 12.18 -5.03
CA PHE A 82 6.50 12.78 -5.49
C PHE A 82 6.35 13.48 -6.84
N ASP A 83 7.20 14.47 -7.08
CA ASP A 83 7.45 14.98 -8.42
C ASP A 83 8.39 14.04 -9.21
N ASP A 84 8.61 14.32 -10.50
CA ASP A 84 9.47 13.51 -11.37
C ASP A 84 10.95 13.51 -10.94
N SER A 85 11.36 14.49 -10.13
CA SER A 85 12.72 14.59 -9.59
C SER A 85 12.91 13.83 -8.27
N GLY A 86 11.81 13.28 -7.70
CA GLY A 86 11.85 12.53 -6.44
C GLY A 86 11.69 13.40 -5.19
N ASN A 87 11.33 14.67 -5.35
CA ASN A 87 10.98 15.49 -4.20
C ASN A 87 9.57 15.15 -3.72
N VAL A 88 9.37 15.13 -2.41
CA VAL A 88 8.04 14.97 -1.83
C VAL A 88 7.22 16.22 -2.11
N ALA A 89 6.26 16.11 -3.02
CA ALA A 89 5.35 17.18 -3.40
C ALA A 89 4.14 17.28 -2.45
N ARG A 90 3.68 16.14 -1.92
CA ARG A 90 2.50 16.08 -1.05
C ARG A 90 2.62 14.89 -0.08
N ILE A 91 2.13 15.07 1.13
CA ILE A 91 1.98 14.00 2.13
C ILE A 91 0.52 13.98 2.57
N GLU A 92 -0.10 12.79 2.51
CA GLU A 92 -1.44 12.56 3.04
C GLU A 92 -1.39 11.52 4.16
N LEU A 93 -1.97 11.86 5.29
CA LEU A 93 -2.21 10.93 6.39
C LEU A 93 -3.66 10.48 6.30
N ILE A 94 -3.87 9.20 6.04
CA ILE A 94 -5.21 8.61 5.94
C ILE A 94 -5.43 7.57 7.04
N GLY A 95 -6.69 7.34 7.41
CA GLY A 95 -7.05 6.45 8.50
C GLY A 95 -7.66 7.19 9.69
N GLY A 96 -8.34 8.27 9.39
CA GLY A 96 -9.13 9.13 10.26
C GLY A 96 -9.97 10.02 9.37
N ASP A 97 -9.72 11.32 9.33
CA ASP A 97 -10.22 12.25 8.33
C ASP A 97 -8.99 12.89 7.65
N PRO A 98 -8.71 12.53 6.38
CA PRO A 98 -9.45 11.64 5.48
C PRO A 98 -9.31 10.14 5.79
N MET A 99 -10.32 9.35 5.38
CA MET A 99 -10.33 7.90 5.56
C MET A 99 -9.57 7.13 4.48
N GLY A 100 -9.38 7.74 3.32
CA GLY A 100 -8.77 7.08 2.16
C GLY A 100 -8.24 8.05 1.12
N ILE A 101 -7.71 7.50 0.05
CA ILE A 101 -7.14 8.24 -1.08
C ILE A 101 -7.44 7.51 -2.39
N ASP A 102 -7.62 8.27 -3.47
CA ASP A 102 -7.70 7.77 -4.83
C ASP A 102 -6.57 8.40 -5.65
N LEU A 103 -5.77 7.56 -6.30
CA LEU A 103 -4.63 7.95 -7.10
C LEU A 103 -4.91 7.62 -8.57
N VAL A 104 -4.87 8.63 -9.44
CA VAL A 104 -4.87 8.38 -10.89
C VAL A 104 -3.58 7.69 -11.32
N SER A 105 -3.60 7.06 -12.49
CA SER A 105 -2.40 6.43 -13.06
C SER A 105 -1.25 7.42 -13.25
N GLY A 106 -0.01 6.93 -13.16
CA GLY A 106 1.19 7.72 -13.44
C GLY A 106 1.71 8.57 -12.28
N VAL A 107 0.99 8.66 -11.17
CA VAL A 107 1.43 9.39 -9.98
C VAL A 107 2.53 8.61 -9.24
N TRP A 108 3.69 9.22 -9.07
CA TRP A 108 4.76 8.68 -8.23
C TRP A 108 4.35 8.70 -6.76
N HIS A 109 4.35 7.53 -6.13
CA HIS A 109 3.93 7.43 -4.74
C HIS A 109 4.60 6.28 -3.98
N THR A 110 4.54 6.37 -2.67
CA THR A 110 4.77 5.28 -1.71
C THR A 110 3.88 5.47 -0.51
N LEU A 111 3.73 4.40 0.27
CA LEU A 111 2.95 4.41 1.50
C LEU A 111 3.65 3.61 2.60
N THR A 112 3.41 4.02 3.85
CA THR A 112 3.91 3.30 5.03
C THR A 112 2.97 3.53 6.22
N PRO A 113 2.75 2.55 7.11
CA PRO A 113 1.97 2.77 8.32
C PRO A 113 2.71 3.71 9.27
N VAL A 114 1.99 4.65 9.87
CA VAL A 114 2.50 5.51 10.95
C VAL A 114 2.04 5.04 12.33
N SER A 115 1.01 4.20 12.39
CA SER A 115 0.61 3.39 13.55
C SER A 115 1.40 2.09 13.63
N GLU A 116 1.22 1.29 14.69
CA GLU A 116 1.91 -0.01 14.87
C GLU A 116 1.57 -1.02 13.75
N HIS A 117 0.40 -0.89 13.16
CA HIS A 117 -0.03 -1.57 11.94
C HIS A 117 -1.11 -0.74 11.24
N ALA A 118 -1.38 -1.07 9.99
CA ALA A 118 -2.50 -0.55 9.24
C ALA A 118 -3.09 -1.61 8.33
N VAL A 119 -4.41 -1.56 8.14
CA VAL A 119 -5.16 -2.40 7.22
C VAL A 119 -5.84 -1.51 6.22
N CYS A 120 -5.45 -1.62 4.95
CA CYS A 120 -6.06 -0.91 3.84
C CYS A 120 -6.88 -1.87 2.99
N TYR A 121 -8.07 -1.46 2.58
CA TYR A 121 -8.77 -2.06 1.45
C TYR A 121 -8.33 -1.34 0.19
N GLU A 122 -7.71 -2.10 -0.71
CA GLU A 122 -7.12 -1.57 -1.95
C GLU A 122 -7.85 -2.14 -3.15
N VAL A 123 -8.17 -1.27 -4.10
CA VAL A 123 -8.79 -1.63 -5.38
C VAL A 123 -7.97 -1.03 -6.51
N LYS A 124 -7.65 -1.85 -7.49
CA LYS A 124 -6.96 -1.40 -8.71
C LYS A 124 -7.32 -2.27 -9.91
N PRO A 125 -7.14 -1.79 -11.15
CA PRO A 125 -7.32 -2.61 -12.33
C PRO A 125 -6.39 -3.83 -12.37
N GLY A 126 -6.92 -4.97 -12.81
CA GLY A 126 -6.14 -6.09 -13.31
C GLY A 126 -5.87 -5.99 -14.82
N PRO A 127 -5.20 -6.99 -15.39
CA PRO A 127 -4.51 -8.09 -14.74
C PRO A 127 -3.22 -7.66 -14.04
N TYR A 128 -2.68 -8.53 -13.18
CA TYR A 128 -1.36 -8.34 -12.57
C TYR A 128 -0.29 -9.09 -13.35
N LEU A 129 0.69 -8.33 -13.84
CA LEU A 129 1.91 -8.87 -14.43
C LEU A 129 3.10 -8.28 -13.69
N ALA A 130 3.87 -9.11 -13.00
CA ALA A 130 4.97 -8.66 -12.13
C ALA A 130 6.01 -7.80 -12.87
N SER A 131 6.20 -8.02 -14.18
CA SER A 131 7.15 -7.29 -15.02
C SER A 131 6.70 -5.86 -15.37
N THR A 132 5.39 -5.58 -15.33
CA THR A 132 4.83 -4.30 -15.80
C THR A 132 3.90 -3.64 -14.79
N ASP A 133 3.60 -4.30 -13.66
CA ASP A 133 2.65 -3.74 -12.69
C ASP A 133 3.16 -2.44 -12.06
N LYS A 134 4.47 -2.32 -11.87
CA LYS A 134 5.10 -1.16 -11.25
C LYS A 134 6.28 -0.63 -12.06
N ASP A 135 6.23 0.65 -12.37
CA ASP A 135 7.38 1.44 -12.79
C ASP A 135 8.01 2.03 -11.53
N PHE A 136 9.18 1.50 -11.16
CA PHE A 136 9.84 1.90 -9.91
C PHE A 136 10.71 3.14 -10.11
N ALA A 137 10.68 4.03 -9.14
CA ALA A 137 11.44 5.26 -9.15
C ALA A 137 12.95 5.01 -9.17
N PRO A 138 13.69 5.58 -10.15
CA PRO A 138 15.14 5.37 -10.26
C PRO A 138 15.94 6.09 -9.17
N TRP A 139 15.33 7.06 -8.50
CA TRP A 139 15.95 7.90 -7.47
C TRP A 139 15.75 7.36 -6.03
N ALA A 140 15.03 6.26 -5.87
CA ALA A 140 14.75 5.66 -4.55
C ALA A 140 15.35 4.26 -4.43
N PRO A 141 15.75 3.82 -3.23
CA PRO A 141 16.25 2.47 -3.03
C PRO A 141 15.16 1.44 -3.30
N ARG A 142 15.56 0.29 -3.81
CA ARG A 142 14.68 -0.89 -3.95
C ARG A 142 14.51 -1.59 -2.61
N GLU A 143 13.45 -2.39 -2.48
CA GLU A 143 13.31 -3.25 -1.31
C GLU A 143 14.53 -4.18 -1.17
N GLY A 144 15.09 -4.22 0.03
CA GLY A 144 16.29 -4.99 0.34
C GLY A 144 17.63 -4.24 0.15
N ASP A 145 17.62 -3.06 -0.46
CA ASP A 145 18.83 -2.25 -0.57
C ASP A 145 19.29 -1.70 0.79
N PRO A 146 20.60 -1.52 1.01
CA PRO A 146 21.14 -1.00 2.28
C PRO A 146 20.60 0.39 2.67
N GLY A 147 20.19 1.21 1.70
CA GLY A 147 19.68 2.57 1.91
C GLY A 147 18.23 2.66 2.38
N VAL A 148 17.49 1.55 2.42
CA VAL A 148 16.04 1.54 2.70
C VAL A 148 15.69 2.17 4.04
N THR A 149 16.39 1.80 5.11
CA THR A 149 16.10 2.29 6.47
C THR A 149 16.27 3.82 6.54
N ALA A 150 17.40 4.33 6.09
CA ALA A 150 17.68 5.77 6.11
C ALA A 150 16.69 6.56 5.22
N TYR A 151 16.32 6.00 4.07
CA TYR A 151 15.35 6.62 3.18
C TYR A 151 13.95 6.68 3.81
N LEU A 152 13.48 5.58 4.40
CA LEU A 152 12.19 5.53 5.11
C LEU A 152 12.16 6.53 6.28
N GLU A 153 13.22 6.59 7.09
CA GLU A 153 13.35 7.55 8.18
C GLU A 153 13.30 9.00 7.67
N SER A 154 13.96 9.28 6.53
CA SER A 154 13.90 10.61 5.91
C SER A 154 12.51 11.02 5.49
N LEU A 155 11.70 10.08 4.96
CA LEU A 155 10.30 10.32 4.62
C LEU A 155 9.46 10.58 5.87
N LEU A 156 9.59 9.74 6.90
CA LEU A 156 8.85 9.87 8.15
C LEU A 156 9.17 11.17 8.89
N SER A 157 10.40 11.66 8.81
CA SER A 157 10.79 12.94 9.40
C SER A 157 10.04 14.14 8.82
N LYS A 158 9.65 14.06 7.53
CA LYS A 158 8.88 15.13 6.86
C LYS A 158 7.46 15.27 7.38
N ILE A 159 6.88 14.19 7.94
CA ILE A 159 5.54 14.24 8.57
C ILE A 159 5.58 15.13 9.80
N LYS A 160 6.61 15.00 10.63
CA LYS A 160 6.76 15.77 11.88
C LYS A 160 6.87 17.27 11.62
N ASN A 161 7.49 17.66 10.52
CA ASN A 161 7.71 19.07 10.16
C ASN A 161 6.48 19.75 9.54
N LYS A 162 5.42 18.99 9.20
CA LYS A 162 4.18 19.54 8.62
C LYS A 162 3.20 20.05 9.69
N HIS A 163 3.43 19.75 10.97
CA HIS A 163 2.57 20.10 12.11
C HIS A 163 3.16 21.22 13.00
N VAL A 164 4.16 21.95 12.50
CA VAL A 164 4.74 23.13 13.17
C VAL A 164 4.34 24.41 12.46
#